data_cff93212b06f17eca6474e6ba29d5196
#
_entry.id   cff93212b06f17eca6474e6ba29d5196
#
_cell.length_a   1.000
_cell.length_b   1.000
_cell.length_c   1.000
_cell.angle_alpha   90.00
_cell.angle_beta   90.00
_cell.angle_gamma   90.00
#
_symmetry.space_group_name_H-M   'P 1'
#
loop_
_entity.id
_entity.type
_entity.pdbx_description
1 polymer ?
#
loop_
_entity_poly.entity_id
_entity_poly.type
_entity_poly.pdbx_seq_one_letter_code
_entity_poly.pdbx_strand_id
1 'polypeptide(L)'
;MMRKLLFTIVWVVVTVAALAATAAGGLWLLDRPNRIAEPDVDQLMSVAKTYDARIRRDEWGVPHIRGRRDVDVAFGLAFAHSEDDFPTIAEVVMAARGTRAAEHGASAAAGDYLVHLLGVWPAVEARYSSDLPAEVRAVLKAYADGLNYYGALNPREVPEGLLPVRGEDIAAGFVLKVPLFYGLDRELARLIGEVTDDPPRGSNAVVVAPSRSED
;
A
#
# COMPACT_ATOMS: atom_id res chain seq x y z
N MET A 1 -20.25 -2.61 63.02
CA MET A 1 -19.54 -3.54 62.15
C MET A 1 -19.98 -3.37 60.66
N MET A 2 -21.25 -3.34 60.39
CA MET A 2 -21.85 -3.23 59.04
C MET A 2 -21.40 -1.97 58.23
N ARG A 3 -21.33 -0.77 58.83
CA ARG A 3 -20.89 0.47 58.17
C ARG A 3 -19.43 0.43 57.67
N LYS A 4 -18.54 -0.20 58.46
CA LYS A 4 -17.12 -0.35 58.04
C LYS A 4 -17.00 -1.33 56.89
N LEU A 5 -17.76 -2.43 56.90
CA LEU A 5 -17.78 -3.40 55.81
C LEU A 5 -18.31 -2.77 54.51
N LEU A 6 -19.41 -2.03 54.60
CA LEU A 6 -19.99 -1.34 53.45
C LEU A 6 -19.01 -0.32 52.81
N PHE A 7 -18.32 0.45 53.70
CA PHE A 7 -17.29 1.42 53.25
C PHE A 7 -16.12 0.74 52.55
N THR A 8 -15.64 -0.40 53.08
CA THR A 8 -14.57 -1.17 52.44
C THR A 8 -14.99 -1.72 51.05
N ILE A 9 -16.21 -2.26 50.96
CA ILE A 9 -16.76 -2.77 49.70
C ILE A 9 -16.85 -1.64 48.65
N VAL A 10 -17.36 -0.47 49.03
CA VAL A 10 -17.45 0.69 48.12
C VAL A 10 -16.08 1.09 47.62
N TRP A 11 -15.07 1.18 48.53
CA TRP A 11 -13.71 1.52 48.09
C TRP A 11 -13.07 0.48 47.19
N VAL A 12 -13.29 -0.82 47.42
CA VAL A 12 -12.82 -1.89 46.55
C VAL A 12 -13.45 -1.76 45.16
N VAL A 13 -14.77 -1.55 45.08
CA VAL A 13 -15.47 -1.38 43.80
C VAL A 13 -14.95 -0.16 43.05
N VAL A 14 -14.76 0.98 43.72
CA VAL A 14 -14.23 2.21 43.10
C VAL A 14 -12.81 1.98 42.59
N THR A 15 -11.97 1.29 43.37
CA THR A 15 -10.59 1.01 42.95
C THR A 15 -10.55 0.09 41.70
N VAL A 16 -11.37 -0.98 41.71
CA VAL A 16 -11.47 -1.90 40.56
C VAL A 16 -12.00 -1.18 39.32
N ALA A 17 -13.01 -0.33 39.47
CA ALA A 17 -13.55 0.46 38.36
C ALA A 17 -12.51 1.45 37.83
N ALA A 18 -11.74 2.10 38.68
CA ALA A 18 -10.67 3.00 38.27
C ALA A 18 -9.56 2.27 37.49
N LEU A 19 -9.14 1.10 37.99
CA LEU A 19 -8.14 0.26 37.31
C LEU A 19 -8.64 -0.22 35.92
N ALA A 20 -9.90 -0.65 35.86
CA ALA A 20 -10.52 -1.06 34.59
C ALA A 20 -10.60 0.11 33.58
N ALA A 21 -10.97 1.30 34.03
CA ALA A 21 -11.01 2.50 33.22
C ALA A 21 -9.61 2.91 32.72
N THR A 22 -8.59 2.80 33.60
CA THR A 22 -7.20 3.09 33.22
C THR A 22 -6.66 2.08 32.22
N ALA A 23 -6.96 0.79 32.39
CA ALA A 23 -6.58 -0.27 31.44
C ALA A 23 -7.27 -0.09 30.10
N ALA A 24 -8.57 0.19 30.09
CA ALA A 24 -9.33 0.46 28.87
C ALA A 24 -8.83 1.71 28.15
N GLY A 25 -8.54 2.79 28.88
CA GLY A 25 -7.94 4.01 28.33
C GLY A 25 -6.54 3.79 27.78
N GLY A 26 -5.73 2.99 28.47
CA GLY A 26 -4.39 2.61 27.99
C GLY A 26 -4.45 1.77 26.71
N LEU A 27 -5.31 0.76 26.66
CA LEU A 27 -5.55 -0.05 25.47
C LEU A 27 -6.06 0.81 24.32
N TRP A 28 -7.01 1.72 24.56
CA TRP A 28 -7.51 2.63 23.54
C TRP A 28 -6.44 3.60 23.02
N LEU A 29 -5.50 4.05 23.86
CA LEU A 29 -4.37 4.88 23.43
C LEU A 29 -3.35 4.09 22.61
N LEU A 30 -3.14 2.80 22.94
CA LEU A 30 -2.23 1.90 22.20
C LEU A 30 -2.84 1.45 20.87
N ASP A 31 -4.17 1.28 20.84
CA ASP A 31 -4.93 0.84 19.67
C ASP A 31 -5.41 2.01 18.80
N ARG A 32 -5.02 3.24 19.16
CA ARG A 32 -5.29 4.37 18.26
C ARG A 32 -4.55 4.11 16.96
N PRO A 33 -5.29 3.93 15.83
CA PRO A 33 -4.64 3.93 14.54
C PRO A 33 -3.83 5.23 14.46
N ASN A 34 -2.57 5.11 14.11
CA ASN A 34 -1.73 6.27 13.81
C ASN A 34 -2.53 7.05 12.77
N ARG A 35 -3.20 8.14 13.19
CA ARG A 35 -3.93 8.97 12.24
C ARG A 35 -2.88 9.47 11.28
N ILE A 36 -2.85 8.86 10.11
CA ILE A 36 -2.07 9.37 8.98
C ILE A 36 -2.57 10.80 8.83
N ALA A 37 -1.68 11.77 8.98
CA ALA A 37 -2.04 13.17 8.81
C ALA A 37 -2.76 13.31 7.48
N GLU A 38 -3.89 14.03 7.46
CA GLU A 38 -4.58 14.32 6.21
C GLU A 38 -3.57 14.91 5.22
N PRO A 39 -3.57 14.42 3.96
CA PRO A 39 -2.60 14.87 2.98
C PRO A 39 -2.79 16.38 2.74
N ASP A 40 -1.71 17.13 2.78
CA ASP A 40 -1.70 18.53 2.34
C ASP A 40 -1.88 18.57 0.80
N VAL A 41 -3.12 18.75 0.37
CA VAL A 41 -3.50 18.76 -1.06
C VAL A 41 -2.73 19.84 -1.82
N ASP A 42 -2.53 21.02 -1.22
CA ASP A 42 -1.77 22.10 -1.87
C ASP A 42 -0.31 21.72 -2.08
N GLN A 43 0.27 20.99 -1.13
CA GLN A 43 1.63 20.44 -1.28
C GLN A 43 1.68 19.40 -2.41
N LEU A 44 0.73 18.46 -2.48
CA LEU A 44 0.66 17.45 -3.55
C LEU A 44 0.53 18.12 -4.92
N MET A 45 -0.33 19.12 -5.05
CA MET A 45 -0.51 19.89 -6.27
C MET A 45 0.75 20.68 -6.65
N SER A 46 1.50 21.21 -5.67
CA SER A 46 2.75 21.95 -5.92
C SER A 46 3.86 21.01 -6.41
N VAL A 47 3.97 19.82 -5.84
CA VAL A 47 4.95 18.80 -6.25
C VAL A 47 4.70 18.39 -7.70
N ALA A 48 3.45 18.20 -8.11
CA ALA A 48 3.11 17.82 -9.48
C ALA A 48 3.66 18.81 -10.54
N LYS A 49 3.75 20.10 -10.21
CA LYS A 49 4.30 21.13 -11.10
C LYS A 49 5.81 21.00 -11.37
N THR A 50 6.51 20.14 -10.64
CA THR A 50 7.96 19.90 -10.84
C THR A 50 8.24 18.88 -11.95
N TYR A 51 7.21 18.23 -12.47
CA TYR A 51 7.28 17.23 -13.53
C TYR A 51 6.79 17.81 -14.87
N ASP A 52 7.48 17.46 -15.98
CA ASP A 52 7.10 17.83 -17.35
C ASP A 52 6.74 16.56 -18.13
N ALA A 53 5.57 15.99 -17.80
CA ALA A 53 5.02 14.81 -18.45
C ALA A 53 3.91 15.20 -19.43
N ARG A 54 3.92 14.55 -20.61
CA ARG A 54 2.83 14.66 -21.58
C ARG A 54 2.22 13.29 -21.81
N ILE A 55 0.93 13.18 -21.60
CA ILE A 55 0.14 11.98 -21.84
C ILE A 55 -0.74 12.22 -23.06
N ARG A 56 -0.65 11.36 -24.03
CA ARG A 56 -1.51 11.36 -25.22
C ARG A 56 -2.09 9.98 -25.40
N ARG A 57 -3.40 9.86 -25.45
CA ARG A 57 -4.08 8.59 -25.76
C ARG A 57 -4.32 8.50 -27.26
N ASP A 58 -4.09 7.31 -27.82
CA ASP A 58 -4.40 7.00 -29.21
C ASP A 58 -5.89 6.64 -29.38
N GLU A 59 -6.27 6.23 -30.58
CA GLU A 59 -7.64 5.83 -30.91
C GLU A 59 -8.13 4.58 -30.15
N TRP A 60 -7.20 3.80 -29.59
CA TRP A 60 -7.47 2.62 -28.76
C TRP A 60 -7.48 2.92 -27.29
N GLY A 61 -7.24 4.18 -26.91
CA GLY A 61 -7.14 4.60 -25.53
C GLY A 61 -5.78 4.32 -24.86
N VAL A 62 -4.80 3.77 -25.60
CA VAL A 62 -3.48 3.45 -25.05
C VAL A 62 -2.72 4.76 -24.75
N PRO A 63 -2.22 4.95 -23.51
CA PRO A 63 -1.51 6.15 -23.13
C PRO A 63 -0.06 6.13 -23.64
N HIS A 64 0.31 7.11 -24.44
CA HIS A 64 1.68 7.40 -24.86
C HIS A 64 2.24 8.50 -23.98
N ILE A 65 3.23 8.16 -23.15
CA ILE A 65 3.79 9.06 -22.14
C ILE A 65 5.16 9.52 -22.60
N ARG A 66 5.37 10.84 -22.56
CA ARG A 66 6.65 11.48 -22.89
C ARG A 66 7.08 12.42 -21.77
N GLY A 67 8.35 12.37 -21.41
CA GLY A 67 9.03 13.27 -20.50
C GLY A 67 10.49 13.43 -20.92
N ARG A 68 11.16 14.44 -20.37
CA ARG A 68 12.60 14.66 -20.63
C ARG A 68 13.47 13.80 -19.72
N ARG A 69 12.97 13.48 -18.54
CA ARG A 69 13.63 12.70 -17.51
C ARG A 69 12.80 11.46 -17.20
N ASP A 70 13.42 10.40 -16.72
CA ASP A 70 12.72 9.18 -16.33
C ASP A 70 11.67 9.46 -15.23
N VAL A 71 11.95 10.39 -14.33
CA VAL A 71 10.99 10.82 -13.30
C VAL A 71 9.75 11.50 -13.89
N ASP A 72 9.87 12.23 -15.00
CA ASP A 72 8.71 12.83 -15.67
C ASP A 72 7.83 11.73 -16.30
N VAL A 73 8.47 10.72 -16.89
CA VAL A 73 7.75 9.56 -17.49
C VAL A 73 7.09 8.73 -16.38
N ALA A 74 7.77 8.48 -15.26
CA ALA A 74 7.23 7.74 -14.13
C ALA A 74 6.01 8.43 -13.50
N PHE A 75 6.08 9.76 -13.33
CA PHE A 75 4.94 10.57 -12.87
C PHE A 75 3.75 10.45 -13.82
N GLY A 76 3.99 10.64 -15.13
CA GLY A 76 2.94 10.55 -16.15
C GLY A 76 2.34 9.14 -16.27
N LEU A 77 3.17 8.09 -16.11
CA LEU A 77 2.71 6.71 -16.10
C LEU A 77 1.77 6.44 -14.91
N ALA A 78 2.16 6.89 -13.72
CA ALA A 78 1.34 6.72 -12.54
C ALA A 78 -0.02 7.41 -12.67
N PHE A 79 -0.03 8.63 -13.22
CA PHE A 79 -1.27 9.37 -13.48
C PHE A 79 -2.16 8.66 -14.50
N ALA A 80 -1.62 8.26 -15.66
CA ALA A 80 -2.37 7.54 -16.68
C ALA A 80 -2.90 6.19 -16.18
N HIS A 81 -2.10 5.47 -15.39
CA HIS A 81 -2.50 4.22 -14.75
C HIS A 81 -3.64 4.44 -13.74
N SER A 82 -3.58 5.54 -12.99
CA SER A 82 -4.66 5.92 -12.08
C SER A 82 -5.96 6.29 -12.81
N GLU A 83 -5.88 6.96 -13.96
CA GLU A 83 -7.06 7.22 -14.80
C GLU A 83 -7.72 5.92 -15.27
N ASP A 84 -6.94 4.88 -15.51
CA ASP A 84 -7.45 3.60 -16.03
C ASP A 84 -7.97 2.69 -14.91
N ASP A 85 -7.29 2.61 -13.76
CA ASP A 85 -7.68 1.67 -12.67
C ASP A 85 -7.10 2.05 -11.29
N PHE A 86 -7.48 3.22 -10.78
CA PHE A 86 -7.05 3.65 -9.44
C PHE A 86 -7.47 2.71 -8.31
N PRO A 87 -8.69 2.09 -8.33
CA PRO A 87 -9.07 1.17 -7.28
C PRO A 87 -8.11 -0.01 -7.11
N THR A 88 -7.67 -0.63 -8.21
CA THR A 88 -6.68 -1.73 -8.14
C THR A 88 -5.33 -1.24 -7.61
N ILE A 89 -4.89 -0.04 -7.99
CA ILE A 89 -3.65 0.54 -7.46
C ILE A 89 -3.76 0.78 -5.96
N ALA A 90 -4.87 1.34 -5.49
CA ALA A 90 -5.15 1.57 -4.08
C ALA A 90 -5.08 0.25 -3.28
N GLU A 91 -5.72 -0.80 -3.78
CA GLU A 91 -5.68 -2.15 -3.19
C GLU A 91 -4.24 -2.68 -3.08
N VAL A 92 -3.42 -2.51 -4.13
CA VAL A 92 -2.02 -2.96 -4.12
C VAL A 92 -1.20 -2.19 -3.09
N VAL A 93 -1.41 -0.88 -2.96
CA VAL A 93 -0.72 -0.05 -1.96
C VAL A 93 -1.15 -0.43 -0.54
N MET A 94 -2.45 -0.61 -0.30
CA MET A 94 -2.95 -1.06 1.01
C MET A 94 -2.45 -2.47 1.36
N ALA A 95 -2.40 -3.37 0.36
CA ALA A 95 -1.82 -4.70 0.55
C ALA A 95 -0.34 -4.63 0.95
N ALA A 96 0.46 -3.81 0.26
CA ALA A 96 1.88 -3.64 0.56
C ALA A 96 2.11 -3.03 1.95
N ARG A 97 1.19 -2.18 2.41
CA ARG A 97 1.20 -1.60 3.76
C ARG A 97 0.75 -2.59 4.84
N GLY A 98 0.00 -3.64 4.48
CA GLY A 98 -0.66 -4.53 5.43
C GLY A 98 -1.82 -3.81 6.15
N THR A 99 -2.62 -3.04 5.42
CA THR A 99 -3.70 -2.19 5.97
C THR A 99 -5.06 -2.45 5.32
N ARG A 100 -5.20 -3.51 4.52
CA ARG A 100 -6.46 -3.83 3.84
C ARG A 100 -7.61 -4.14 4.81
N ALA A 101 -7.30 -4.64 6.00
CA ALA A 101 -8.31 -4.93 7.01
C ALA A 101 -9.01 -3.67 7.54
N ALA A 102 -8.38 -2.49 7.44
CA ALA A 102 -9.01 -1.23 7.79
C ALA A 102 -10.19 -0.89 6.88
N GLU A 103 -10.11 -1.26 5.60
CA GLU A 103 -11.16 -1.05 4.60
C GLU A 103 -12.12 -2.26 4.49
N HIS A 104 -11.57 -3.48 4.46
CA HIS A 104 -12.33 -4.70 4.15
C HIS A 104 -12.66 -5.56 5.38
N GLY A 105 -12.24 -5.12 6.57
CA GLY A 105 -12.50 -5.84 7.83
C GLY A 105 -11.69 -7.15 7.96
N ALA A 106 -12.18 -8.05 8.83
CA ALA A 106 -11.46 -9.26 9.25
C ALA A 106 -11.09 -10.22 8.10
N SER A 107 -11.82 -10.20 6.98
CA SER A 107 -11.52 -11.05 5.82
C SER A 107 -10.16 -10.75 5.19
N ALA A 108 -9.66 -9.51 5.29
CA ALA A 108 -8.38 -9.10 4.75
C ALA A 108 -7.21 -9.25 5.76
N ALA A 109 -7.50 -9.51 7.04
CA ALA A 109 -6.50 -9.52 8.11
C ALA A 109 -5.40 -10.58 7.91
N ALA A 110 -5.70 -11.73 7.29
CA ALA A 110 -4.70 -12.76 6.99
C ALA A 110 -3.63 -12.25 5.98
N GLY A 111 -4.07 -11.48 4.98
CA GLY A 111 -3.16 -10.84 4.03
C GLY A 111 -2.27 -9.79 4.68
N ASP A 112 -2.85 -8.95 5.54
CA ASP A 112 -2.10 -7.95 6.30
C ASP A 112 -1.08 -8.61 7.25
N TYR A 113 -1.47 -9.71 7.92
CA TYR A 113 -0.55 -10.48 8.74
C TYR A 113 0.62 -11.07 7.94
N LEU A 114 0.38 -11.51 6.70
CA LEU A 114 1.44 -12.02 5.82
C LEU A 114 2.51 -10.96 5.54
N VAL A 115 2.14 -9.70 5.35
CA VAL A 115 3.09 -8.58 5.16
C VAL A 115 4.02 -8.44 6.36
N HIS A 116 3.47 -8.55 7.58
CA HIS A 116 4.26 -8.53 8.81
C HIS A 116 5.13 -9.78 8.95
N LEU A 117 4.59 -10.96 8.65
CA LEU A 117 5.31 -12.24 8.73
C LEU A 117 6.52 -12.26 7.77
N LEU A 118 6.37 -11.74 6.58
CA LEU A 118 7.44 -11.63 5.57
C LEU A 118 8.45 -10.53 5.90
N GLY A 119 8.20 -9.68 6.90
CA GLY A 119 9.08 -8.59 7.27
C GLY A 119 9.25 -7.54 6.17
N VAL A 120 8.19 -7.29 5.38
CA VAL A 120 8.24 -6.37 4.22
C VAL A 120 8.74 -5.00 4.63
N TRP A 121 8.11 -4.38 5.63
CA TRP A 121 8.48 -3.02 6.07
C TRP A 121 9.83 -2.95 6.76
N PRO A 122 10.20 -3.85 7.69
CA PRO A 122 11.57 -3.89 8.21
C PRO A 122 12.63 -3.98 7.11
N ALA A 123 12.38 -4.76 6.04
CA ALA A 123 13.31 -4.86 4.91
C ALA A 123 13.38 -3.53 4.12
N VAL A 124 12.25 -2.89 3.84
CA VAL A 124 12.21 -1.60 3.13
C VAL A 124 12.90 -0.51 3.95
N GLU A 125 12.56 -0.37 5.23
CA GLU A 125 13.14 0.65 6.11
C GLU A 125 14.67 0.51 6.23
N ALA A 126 15.17 -0.71 6.33
CA ALA A 126 16.60 -0.96 6.44
C ALA A 126 17.37 -0.74 5.15
N ARG A 127 16.75 -0.96 3.98
CA ARG A 127 17.49 -1.15 2.72
C ARG A 127 17.11 -0.16 1.61
N TYR A 128 15.97 0.54 1.70
CA TYR A 128 15.50 1.46 0.65
C TYR A 128 16.54 2.53 0.30
N SER A 129 17.14 3.16 1.32
CA SER A 129 18.09 4.24 1.11
C SER A 129 19.52 3.77 0.80
N SER A 130 19.91 2.57 1.28
CA SER A 130 21.26 2.03 1.12
C SER A 130 21.45 1.20 -0.14
N ASP A 131 20.45 0.37 -0.49
CA ASP A 131 20.57 -0.62 -1.55
C ASP A 131 20.04 -0.09 -2.90
N LEU A 132 19.09 0.86 -2.87
CA LEU A 132 18.58 1.45 -4.11
C LEU A 132 19.39 2.68 -4.53
N PRO A 133 19.85 2.75 -5.79
CA PRO A 133 20.45 3.96 -6.35
C PRO A 133 19.53 5.18 -6.22
N ALA A 134 20.12 6.37 -6.11
CA ALA A 134 19.35 7.61 -5.94
C ALA A 134 18.36 7.87 -7.08
N GLU A 135 18.75 7.55 -8.31
CA GLU A 135 17.93 7.65 -9.51
C GLU A 135 16.73 6.70 -9.47
N VAL A 136 16.89 5.47 -8.96
CA VAL A 136 15.78 4.52 -8.80
C VAL A 136 14.80 5.03 -7.74
N ARG A 137 15.29 5.51 -6.61
CA ARG A 137 14.43 6.12 -5.58
C ARG A 137 13.67 7.33 -6.11
N ALA A 138 14.32 8.15 -6.95
CA ALA A 138 13.67 9.29 -7.58
C ALA A 138 12.53 8.87 -8.54
N VAL A 139 12.70 7.78 -9.30
CA VAL A 139 11.66 7.22 -10.17
C VAL A 139 10.50 6.67 -9.36
N LEU A 140 10.76 5.89 -8.28
CA LEU A 140 9.72 5.38 -7.39
C LEU A 140 8.94 6.52 -6.71
N LYS A 141 9.66 7.56 -6.26
CA LYS A 141 9.02 8.75 -5.71
C LYS A 141 8.14 9.46 -6.74
N ALA A 142 8.63 9.64 -7.97
CA ALA A 142 7.88 10.30 -9.03
C ALA A 142 6.60 9.52 -9.39
N TYR A 143 6.65 8.20 -9.40
CA TYR A 143 5.47 7.36 -9.58
C TYR A 143 4.47 7.57 -8.42
N ALA A 144 4.93 7.56 -7.18
CA ALA A 144 4.10 7.85 -6.01
C ALA A 144 3.49 9.26 -6.07
N ASP A 145 4.26 10.27 -6.49
CA ASP A 145 3.78 11.64 -6.66
C ASP A 145 2.67 11.73 -7.74
N GLY A 146 2.74 10.92 -8.79
CA GLY A 146 1.70 10.82 -9.82
C GLY A 146 0.39 10.24 -9.27
N LEU A 147 0.48 9.19 -8.42
CA LEU A 147 -0.68 8.63 -7.71
C LEU A 147 -1.29 9.67 -6.75
N ASN A 148 -0.46 10.37 -5.99
CA ASN A 148 -0.87 11.41 -5.07
C ASN A 148 -1.57 12.57 -5.79
N TYR A 149 -1.05 12.96 -6.95
CA TYR A 149 -1.65 14.02 -7.76
C TYR A 149 -3.03 13.61 -8.28
N TYR A 150 -3.18 12.37 -8.79
CA TYR A 150 -4.48 11.86 -9.19
C TYR A 150 -5.46 11.84 -8.03
N GLY A 151 -5.06 11.30 -6.88
CA GLY A 151 -5.91 11.24 -5.69
C GLY A 151 -6.31 12.63 -5.17
N ALA A 152 -5.40 13.63 -5.25
CA ALA A 152 -5.72 15.01 -4.89
C ALA A 152 -6.80 15.62 -5.81
N LEU A 153 -6.82 15.25 -7.09
CA LEU A 153 -7.86 15.68 -8.05
C LEU A 153 -9.17 14.90 -7.88
N ASN A 154 -9.11 13.66 -7.39
CA ASN A 154 -10.24 12.73 -7.29
C ASN A 154 -10.46 12.22 -5.85
N PRO A 155 -10.68 13.10 -4.85
CA PRO A 155 -10.69 12.71 -3.44
C PRO A 155 -11.79 11.72 -3.07
N ARG A 156 -12.83 11.58 -3.89
CA ARG A 156 -13.93 10.62 -3.66
C ARG A 156 -13.56 9.19 -4.00
N GLU A 157 -12.51 8.98 -4.76
CA GLU A 157 -12.01 7.66 -5.19
C GLU A 157 -10.91 7.14 -4.25
N VAL A 158 -10.47 7.97 -3.31
CA VAL A 158 -9.33 7.67 -2.44
C VAL A 158 -9.83 7.02 -1.14
N PRO A 159 -9.41 5.77 -0.84
CA PRO A 159 -9.65 5.18 0.47
C PRO A 159 -9.03 6.00 1.61
N GLU A 160 -9.70 5.97 2.77
CA GLU A 160 -9.22 6.70 3.95
C GLU A 160 -7.80 6.24 4.33
N GLY A 161 -6.90 7.19 4.56
CA GLY A 161 -5.52 6.91 4.96
C GLY A 161 -4.61 6.39 3.85
N LEU A 162 -5.06 6.31 2.60
CA LEU A 162 -4.20 5.89 1.49
C LEU A 162 -3.12 6.93 1.19
N LEU A 163 -3.50 8.21 1.11
CA LEU A 163 -2.55 9.29 0.78
C LEU A 163 -1.85 9.85 2.05
N PRO A 164 -0.60 10.30 1.91
CA PRO A 164 0.21 10.24 0.70
C PRO A 164 0.82 8.85 0.47
N VAL A 165 0.89 8.43 -0.79
CA VAL A 165 1.71 7.30 -1.23
C VAL A 165 3.17 7.77 -1.33
N ARG A 166 4.11 6.91 -0.94
CA ARG A 166 5.55 7.19 -0.95
C ARG A 166 6.30 6.22 -1.86
N GLY A 167 7.53 6.57 -2.25
CA GLY A 167 8.38 5.67 -3.01
C GLY A 167 8.64 4.34 -2.31
N GLU A 168 8.69 4.35 -0.97
CA GLU A 168 8.80 3.17 -0.12
C GLU A 168 7.60 2.23 -0.25
N ASP A 169 6.39 2.75 -0.43
CA ASP A 169 5.18 1.94 -0.66
C ASP A 169 5.28 1.15 -1.96
N ILE A 170 5.82 1.79 -3.01
CA ILE A 170 6.05 1.14 -4.28
C ILE A 170 7.11 0.03 -4.14
N ALA A 171 8.21 0.31 -3.43
CA ALA A 171 9.23 -0.68 -3.12
C ALA A 171 8.66 -1.85 -2.29
N ALA A 172 7.83 -1.57 -1.28
CA ALA A 172 7.17 -2.58 -0.47
C ALA A 172 6.28 -3.52 -1.30
N GLY A 173 5.59 -2.96 -2.31
CA GLY A 173 4.82 -3.75 -3.28
C GLY A 173 5.68 -4.78 -4.01
N PHE A 174 6.88 -4.41 -4.44
CA PHE A 174 7.82 -5.35 -5.06
C PHE A 174 8.33 -6.39 -4.07
N VAL A 175 8.71 -5.98 -2.85
CA VAL A 175 9.18 -6.91 -1.80
C VAL A 175 8.12 -7.95 -1.46
N LEU A 176 6.85 -7.54 -1.36
CA LEU A 176 5.73 -8.45 -1.11
C LEU A 176 5.47 -9.38 -2.29
N LYS A 177 5.50 -8.84 -3.51
CA LYS A 177 5.08 -9.58 -4.71
C LYS A 177 6.09 -10.62 -5.18
N VAL A 178 7.38 -10.38 -4.99
CA VAL A 178 8.45 -11.28 -5.48
C VAL A 178 8.33 -12.69 -4.92
N PRO A 179 8.20 -12.94 -3.60
CA PRO A 179 8.02 -14.29 -3.06
C PRO A 179 6.76 -14.98 -3.61
N LEU A 180 5.65 -14.25 -3.76
CA LEU A 180 4.40 -14.78 -4.31
C LEU A 180 4.55 -15.14 -5.80
N PHE A 181 5.28 -14.32 -6.56
CA PHE A 181 5.58 -14.61 -7.96
C PHE A 181 6.38 -15.92 -8.12
N TYR A 182 7.27 -16.22 -7.18
CA TYR A 182 8.05 -17.47 -7.15
C TYR A 182 7.34 -18.63 -6.46
N GLY A 183 6.05 -18.51 -6.16
CA GLY A 183 5.19 -19.62 -5.75
C GLY A 183 5.02 -19.79 -4.24
N LEU A 184 5.34 -18.77 -3.43
CA LEU A 184 5.06 -18.82 -1.99
C LEU A 184 3.58 -19.07 -1.70
N ASP A 185 2.67 -18.54 -2.50
CA ASP A 185 1.24 -18.77 -2.40
C ASP A 185 0.89 -20.26 -2.47
N ARG A 186 1.53 -20.99 -3.37
CA ARG A 186 1.32 -22.45 -3.50
C ARG A 186 1.90 -23.26 -2.34
N GLU A 187 3.07 -22.86 -1.85
CA GLU A 187 3.66 -23.50 -0.69
C GLU A 187 2.81 -23.28 0.57
N LEU A 188 2.28 -22.08 0.75
CA LEU A 188 1.36 -21.78 1.84
C LEU A 188 0.06 -22.59 1.73
N ALA A 189 -0.54 -22.67 0.53
CA ALA A 189 -1.74 -23.48 0.28
C ALA A 189 -1.51 -24.96 0.61
N ARG A 190 -0.34 -25.52 0.24
CA ARG A 190 0.03 -26.90 0.60
C ARG A 190 0.12 -27.11 2.11
N LEU A 191 0.67 -26.13 2.84
CA LEU A 191 0.82 -26.24 4.30
C LEU A 191 -0.53 -26.27 5.03
N ILE A 192 -1.56 -25.63 4.48
CA ILE A 192 -2.92 -25.65 5.05
C ILE A 192 -3.81 -26.75 4.46
N GLY A 193 -3.24 -27.63 3.62
CA GLY A 193 -3.94 -28.78 3.04
C GLY A 193 -4.80 -28.45 1.82
N GLU A 194 -4.68 -27.26 1.25
CA GLU A 194 -5.27 -26.89 -0.02
C GLU A 194 -4.35 -27.37 -1.16
N VAL A 195 -4.78 -28.44 -1.85
CA VAL A 195 -4.07 -28.91 -3.05
C VAL A 195 -4.59 -28.10 -4.24
N THR A 196 -3.76 -27.22 -4.77
CA THR A 196 -4.06 -26.53 -6.02
C THR A 196 -3.40 -27.28 -7.17
N ASP A 197 -4.21 -27.83 -8.07
CA ASP A 197 -3.77 -28.41 -9.37
C ASP A 197 -3.50 -27.31 -10.41
N ASP A 198 -3.25 -26.09 -9.97
CA ASP A 198 -2.97 -24.97 -10.86
C ASP A 198 -1.69 -25.25 -11.67
N PRO A 199 -1.76 -25.17 -13.01
CA PRO A 199 -0.58 -25.31 -13.84
C PRO A 199 0.45 -24.23 -13.50
N PRO A 200 1.75 -24.50 -13.67
CA PRO A 200 2.77 -23.51 -13.40
C PRO A 200 2.49 -22.24 -14.20
N ARG A 201 2.38 -21.10 -13.49
CA ARG A 201 2.25 -19.79 -14.13
C ARG A 201 3.53 -19.50 -14.89
N GLY A 202 3.39 -19.21 -16.20
CA GLY A 202 4.51 -18.89 -17.06
C GLY A 202 4.31 -17.54 -17.75
N SER A 203 5.40 -17.01 -18.28
CA SER A 203 5.37 -15.88 -19.18
C SER A 203 5.23 -16.38 -20.61
N ASN A 204 4.44 -15.72 -21.43
CA ASN A 204 4.33 -15.99 -22.85
C ASN A 204 5.22 -15.01 -23.61
N ALA A 205 5.96 -15.52 -24.58
CA ALA A 205 6.68 -14.70 -25.55
C ALA A 205 6.24 -15.10 -26.97
N VAL A 206 5.94 -14.12 -27.79
CA VAL A 206 5.65 -14.32 -29.22
C VAL A 206 6.77 -13.67 -30.02
N VAL A 207 7.40 -14.46 -30.89
CA VAL A 207 8.44 -13.99 -31.80
C VAL A 207 7.90 -14.11 -33.23
N VAL A 208 7.89 -13.00 -33.95
CA VAL A 208 7.55 -12.96 -35.35
C VAL A 208 8.84 -12.89 -36.17
N ALA A 209 9.05 -13.88 -37.04
CA ALA A 209 10.22 -13.86 -37.94
C ALA A 209 10.13 -12.69 -38.91
N PRO A 210 11.27 -12.07 -39.30
CA PRO A 210 11.28 -10.95 -40.27
C PRO A 210 10.54 -11.24 -41.56
N SER A 211 10.53 -12.50 -42.01
CA SER A 211 9.81 -12.95 -43.23
C SER A 211 8.28 -12.96 -43.07
N ARG A 212 7.74 -12.69 -41.88
CA ARG A 212 6.31 -12.62 -41.55
C ARG A 212 5.91 -11.26 -40.95
N SER A 213 6.86 -10.35 -40.80
CA SER A 213 6.64 -8.95 -40.46
C SER A 213 6.46 -8.15 -41.73
N GLU A 214 5.48 -7.29 -41.81
CA GLU A 214 5.25 -6.41 -42.95
C GLU A 214 6.11 -5.14 -42.89
N ASP A 215 7.00 -5.01 -41.90
CA ASP A 215 7.94 -3.87 -41.71
C ASP A 215 9.37 -4.22 -42.16
#